data_75c0011507fa2415be9e7ccf839235d3
#
_entry.id   75c0011507fa2415be9e7ccf839235d3
#
_cell.length_a   1.000
_cell.length_b   1.000
_cell.length_c   1.000
_cell.angle_alpha   90.00
_cell.angle_beta   90.00
_cell.angle_gamma   90.00
#
_symmetry.space_group_name_H-M   'P 1'
#
loop_
_entity.id
_entity.type
_entity.pdbx_description
1 polymer ?
#
loop_
_entity_poly.entity_id
_entity_poly.type
_entity_poly.pdbx_seq_one_letter_code
_entity_poly.pdbx_strand_id
1 'polypeptide(L)'
;MKYDYLVVGSGLYRAVFAREAADRGKKVLVIDKRSNVAGNIYTETVEGIHVHKYGAHIFHTNDTKVWKYITRFAEFNRFTNSPVANYHGELYSCLLYTSDA
;
A
#
# COMPACT_ATOMS: atom_id res chain seq x y z
N MET A 1 3.23 -12.89 -28.02
CA MET A 1 2.11 -12.98 -27.08
C MET A 1 1.38 -11.65 -27.05
N LYS A 2 0.07 -11.68 -27.14
CA LYS A 2 -0.75 -10.47 -27.07
C LYS A 2 -1.28 -10.28 -25.67
N TYR A 3 -1.24 -9.01 -25.21
CA TYR A 3 -1.83 -8.60 -23.95
C TYR A 3 -3.07 -7.75 -24.22
N ASP A 4 -4.07 -7.86 -23.37
CA ASP A 4 -5.26 -7.02 -23.43
C ASP A 4 -5.01 -5.64 -22.80
N TYR A 5 -4.17 -5.60 -21.76
CA TYR A 5 -3.84 -4.36 -21.05
C TYR A 5 -2.35 -4.28 -20.75
N LEU A 6 -1.82 -3.10 -20.89
CA LEU A 6 -0.51 -2.72 -20.38
C LEU A 6 -0.72 -1.79 -19.18
N VAL A 7 -0.30 -2.23 -18.00
CA VAL A 7 -0.42 -1.44 -16.78
C VAL A 7 0.94 -0.90 -16.41
N VAL A 8 1.08 0.42 -16.42
CA VAL A 8 2.34 1.10 -16.11
C VAL A 8 2.33 1.53 -14.65
N GLY A 9 3.16 0.88 -13.86
CA GLY A 9 3.20 1.05 -12.41
C GLY A 9 2.53 -0.09 -11.69
N SER A 10 3.04 -0.42 -10.50
CA SER A 10 2.53 -1.52 -9.67
C SER A 10 2.12 -1.05 -8.27
N GLY A 11 1.72 0.22 -8.15
CA GLY A 11 1.11 0.73 -6.94
C GLY A 11 -0.27 0.12 -6.69
N LEU A 12 -0.85 0.40 -5.54
CA LEU A 12 -2.07 -0.27 -5.10
C LEU A 12 -3.23 -0.10 -6.09
N TYR A 13 -3.45 1.11 -6.57
CA TYR A 13 -4.55 1.38 -7.50
C TYR A 13 -4.45 0.53 -8.77
N ARG A 14 -3.26 0.50 -9.35
CA ARG A 14 -3.03 -0.24 -10.59
C ARG A 14 -2.99 -1.75 -10.36
N ALA A 15 -2.52 -2.17 -9.19
CA ALA A 15 -2.53 -3.58 -8.82
C ALA A 15 -3.97 -4.12 -8.73
N VAL A 16 -4.89 -3.34 -8.16
CA VAL A 16 -6.31 -3.70 -8.10
C VAL A 16 -6.90 -3.81 -9.50
N PHE A 17 -6.61 -2.85 -10.37
CA PHE A 17 -7.06 -2.92 -11.77
C PHE A 17 -6.55 -4.19 -12.45
N ALA A 18 -5.25 -4.47 -12.32
CA ALA A 18 -4.63 -5.62 -12.96
C ALA A 18 -5.25 -6.93 -12.45
N ARG A 19 -5.49 -7.04 -11.15
CA ARG A 19 -6.10 -8.22 -10.55
C ARG A 19 -7.53 -8.42 -11.03
N GLU A 20 -8.31 -7.35 -11.06
CA GLU A 20 -9.69 -7.43 -11.53
C GLU A 20 -9.78 -7.80 -13.01
N ALA A 21 -8.88 -7.27 -13.84
CA ALA A 21 -8.81 -7.64 -15.24
C ALA A 21 -8.41 -9.10 -15.42
N ALA A 22 -7.42 -9.56 -14.67
CA ALA A 22 -6.96 -10.95 -14.73
C ALA A 22 -8.06 -11.92 -14.28
N ASP A 23 -8.81 -11.58 -13.25
CA ASP A 23 -9.93 -12.40 -12.77
C ASP A 23 -11.05 -12.51 -13.81
N ARG A 24 -11.12 -11.57 -14.75
CA ARG A 24 -12.06 -11.60 -15.87
C ARG A 24 -11.49 -12.23 -17.14
N GLY A 25 -10.39 -12.94 -17.02
CA GLY A 25 -9.78 -13.67 -18.12
C GLY A 25 -8.96 -12.82 -19.08
N LYS A 26 -8.65 -11.57 -18.71
CA LYS A 26 -7.81 -10.70 -19.54
C LYS A 26 -6.34 -10.97 -19.30
N LYS A 27 -5.54 -10.79 -20.34
CA LYS A 27 -4.08 -10.88 -20.22
C LYS A 27 -3.52 -9.51 -19.93
N VAL A 28 -2.83 -9.39 -18.81
CA VAL A 28 -2.32 -8.11 -18.32
C VAL A 28 -0.81 -8.18 -18.18
N LEU A 29 -0.13 -7.19 -18.71
CA LEU A 29 1.29 -6.98 -18.47
C LEU A 29 1.46 -5.76 -17.57
N VAL A 30 2.10 -5.95 -16.43
CA VAL A 30 2.41 -4.87 -15.50
C VAL A 30 3.90 -4.57 -15.57
N ILE A 31 4.24 -3.32 -15.79
CA ILE A 31 5.64 -2.86 -15.79
C ILE A 31 5.82 -1.75 -14.77
N ASP A 32 6.99 -1.67 -14.19
CA ASP A 32 7.34 -0.63 -13.22
C ASP A 32 8.81 -0.25 -13.39
N LYS A 33 9.09 1.04 -13.24
CA LYS A 33 10.48 1.51 -13.28
C LYS A 33 11.23 1.23 -11.98
N ARG A 34 10.54 1.03 -10.88
CA ARG A 34 11.16 0.66 -9.60
C ARG A 34 11.51 -0.82 -9.59
N SER A 35 12.52 -1.17 -8.82
CA SER A 35 12.92 -2.57 -8.64
C SER A 35 11.98 -3.36 -7.73
N ASN A 36 11.03 -2.71 -7.09
CA ASN A 36 10.03 -3.34 -6.22
C ASN A 36 8.63 -3.10 -6.74
N VAL A 37 7.72 -4.00 -6.43
CA VAL A 37 6.29 -3.82 -6.64
C VAL A 37 5.67 -3.02 -5.48
N ALA A 38 4.37 -2.77 -5.56
CA ALA A 38 3.54 -2.13 -4.53
C ALA A 38 3.68 -0.60 -4.44
N GLY A 39 4.56 0.01 -5.23
CA GLY A 39 4.64 1.48 -5.26
C GLY A 39 5.00 2.08 -3.90
N ASN A 40 4.27 3.09 -3.51
CA ASN A 40 4.58 3.83 -2.28
C ASN A 40 4.23 3.08 -1.00
N ILE A 41 3.44 2.01 -1.07
CA ILE A 41 3.10 1.21 0.11
C ILE A 41 4.11 0.09 0.37
N TYR A 42 5.17 0.03 -0.42
CA TYR A 42 6.17 -1.03 -0.29
C TYR A 42 6.88 -0.95 1.05
N THR A 43 6.94 -2.10 1.72
CA THR A 43 7.67 -2.29 2.96
C THR A 43 8.76 -3.33 2.73
N GLU A 44 9.97 -3.04 3.15
CA GLU A 44 11.07 -4.01 3.11
C GLU A 44 11.51 -4.36 4.51
N THR A 45 12.13 -5.53 4.64
CA THR A 45 12.70 -5.95 5.91
C THR A 45 14.20 -5.73 5.88
N VAL A 46 14.70 -4.92 6.82
CA VAL A 46 16.11 -4.63 6.98
C VAL A 46 16.51 -5.03 8.39
N GLU A 47 17.42 -5.98 8.51
CA GLU A 47 17.89 -6.49 9.80
C GLU A 47 16.75 -6.91 10.76
N GLY A 48 15.70 -7.53 10.19
CA GLY A 48 14.55 -7.98 10.96
C GLY A 48 13.51 -6.89 11.25
N ILE A 49 13.73 -5.68 10.76
CA ILE A 49 12.82 -4.55 10.98
C ILE A 49 12.04 -4.26 9.71
N HIS A 50 10.73 -4.08 9.85
CA HIS A 50 9.89 -3.65 8.73
C HIS A 50 10.04 -2.16 8.48
N VAL A 51 10.54 -1.81 7.29
CA VAL A 51 10.79 -0.42 6.92
C VAL A 51 9.83 -0.01 5.81
N HIS A 52 9.04 1.01 6.08
CA HIS A 52 8.19 1.64 5.07
C HIS A 52 9.06 2.57 4.22
N LYS A 53 9.49 2.06 3.08
CA LYS A 53 10.55 2.69 2.28
C LYS A 53 10.18 4.09 1.78
N TYR A 54 8.91 4.31 1.48
CA TYR A 54 8.42 5.57 0.89
C TYR A 54 7.50 6.34 1.84
N GLY A 55 7.62 6.11 3.13
CA GLY A 55 6.79 6.70 4.14
C GLY A 55 5.80 5.71 4.74
N ALA A 56 5.37 5.97 5.96
CA ALA A 56 4.45 5.09 6.67
C ALA A 56 3.10 5.05 5.98
N HIS A 57 2.58 3.83 5.80
CA HIS A 57 1.29 3.59 5.21
C HIS A 57 0.47 2.66 6.08
N ILE A 58 -0.71 3.11 6.44
CA ILE A 58 -1.65 2.33 7.23
C ILE A 58 -2.94 2.24 6.45
N PHE A 59 -3.44 1.03 6.30
CA PHE A 59 -4.71 0.84 5.64
C PHE A 59 -5.85 1.28 6.56
N HIS A 60 -6.73 2.10 6.02
CA HIS A 60 -7.88 2.60 6.76
C HIS A 60 -9.07 2.71 5.82
N THR A 61 -10.22 2.18 6.25
CA THR A 61 -11.47 2.32 5.51
C THR A 61 -12.66 2.09 6.43
N ASN A 62 -13.75 2.79 6.15
CA ASN A 62 -15.06 2.54 6.74
C ASN A 62 -15.99 1.80 5.79
N ASP A 63 -15.54 1.52 4.59
CA ASP A 63 -16.33 0.83 3.57
C ASP A 63 -16.17 -0.69 3.73
N THR A 64 -17.28 -1.37 4.03
CA THR A 64 -17.26 -2.82 4.23
C THR A 64 -16.91 -3.58 2.96
N LYS A 65 -17.26 -3.07 1.78
CA LYS A 65 -16.90 -3.71 0.51
C LYS A 65 -15.39 -3.66 0.29
N VAL A 66 -14.77 -2.53 0.58
CA VAL A 66 -13.33 -2.38 0.48
C VAL A 66 -12.63 -3.28 1.47
N TRP A 67 -13.12 -3.33 2.71
CA TRP A 67 -12.56 -4.20 3.74
C TRP A 67 -12.63 -5.68 3.34
N LYS A 68 -13.78 -6.12 2.86
CA LYS A 68 -13.93 -7.49 2.38
C LYS A 68 -13.01 -7.81 1.21
N TYR A 69 -12.82 -6.86 0.32
CA TYR A 69 -11.94 -7.05 -0.82
C TYR A 69 -10.48 -7.21 -0.37
N ILE A 70 -9.99 -6.29 0.43
CA ILE A 70 -8.57 -6.26 0.80
C ILE A 70 -8.18 -7.43 1.72
N THR A 71 -9.09 -7.89 2.57
CA THR A 71 -8.83 -9.02 3.47
C THR A 71 -8.77 -10.36 2.75
N ARG A 72 -9.15 -10.42 1.48
CA ARG A 72 -8.90 -11.59 0.63
C ARG A 72 -7.42 -11.81 0.38
N PHE A 73 -6.61 -10.77 0.47
CA PHE A 73 -5.19 -10.81 0.08
C PHE A 73 -4.24 -10.71 1.25
N ALA A 74 -4.68 -10.18 2.37
CA ALA A 74 -3.80 -9.94 3.52
C ALA A 74 -4.56 -9.99 4.83
N GLU A 75 -3.84 -10.37 5.89
CA GLU A 75 -4.32 -10.20 7.26
C GLU A 75 -3.80 -8.87 7.79
N PHE A 76 -4.64 -8.19 8.56
CA PHE A 76 -4.30 -6.90 9.15
C PHE A 76 -4.22 -7.04 10.66
N ASN A 77 -3.22 -6.40 11.24
CA ASN A 77 -3.12 -6.29 12.70
C ASN A 77 -3.73 -4.95 13.16
N ARG A 78 -3.83 -4.78 14.47
CA ARG A 78 -4.37 -3.55 15.05
C ARG A 78 -3.24 -2.60 15.41
N PHE A 79 -2.35 -2.36 14.46
CA PHE A 79 -1.24 -1.45 14.68
C PHE A 79 -1.76 -0.03 14.91
N THR A 80 -1.29 0.59 15.99
CA THR A 80 -1.58 1.99 16.27
C THR A 80 -0.41 2.84 15.78
N ASN A 81 -0.70 3.74 14.84
CA ASN A 81 0.30 4.65 14.32
C ASN A 81 0.32 5.91 15.18
N SER A 82 1.47 6.19 15.78
CA SER A 82 1.67 7.38 16.59
C SER A 82 2.92 8.10 16.10
N PRO A 83 2.84 8.79 14.97
CA PRO A 83 3.99 9.48 14.42
C PRO A 83 4.40 10.65 15.29
N VAL A 84 5.70 10.88 15.36
CA VAL A 84 6.29 11.97 16.12
C VAL A 84 7.12 12.81 15.18
N ALA A 85 6.90 14.11 15.19
CA ALA A 85 7.70 15.04 14.42
C ALA A 85 8.88 15.53 15.26
N ASN A 86 10.06 15.53 14.66
CA ASN A 86 11.25 16.09 15.26
C ASN A 86 11.59 17.41 14.55
N TYR A 87 11.51 18.51 15.30
CA TYR A 87 11.83 19.83 14.78
C TYR A 87 12.87 20.46 15.68
N HIS A 88 14.07 20.67 15.15
CA HIS A 88 15.21 21.23 15.88
C HIS A 88 15.51 20.52 17.22
N GLY A 89 15.37 19.20 17.24
CA GLY A 89 15.61 18.39 18.42
C GLY A 89 14.44 18.27 19.38
N GLU A 90 13.34 18.99 19.14
CA GLU A 90 12.12 18.86 19.92
C GLU A 90 11.16 17.90 19.27
N LEU A 91 10.48 17.07 20.07
CA LEU A 91 9.56 16.06 19.62
C LEU A 91 8.12 16.55 19.81
N TYR A 92 7.33 16.43 18.75
CA TYR A 92 5.92 16.79 18.75
C TYR A 92 5.09 15.60 18.33
N SER A 93 3.99 15.36 19.02
CA SER A 93 3.03 14.31 18.63
C SER A 93 2.20 14.77 17.44
N CYS A 94 2.07 13.92 16.45
CA CYS A 94 1.27 14.20 15.26
C CYS A 94 -0.17 13.69 15.43
N LEU A 95 -0.86 14.18 16.45
CA LEU A 95 -2.22 13.73 16.80
C LEU A 95 -3.26 14.05 15.73
N LEU A 96 -3.01 15.03 14.88
CA LEU A 96 -3.94 15.44 13.85
C LEU A 96 -4.28 14.34 12.85
N TYR A 97 -3.37 13.40 12.66
CA TYR A 97 -3.57 12.32 11.72
C TYR A 97 -4.38 11.17 12.28
N THR A 98 -4.53 11.10 13.58
CA THR A 98 -5.28 10.04 14.22
C THR A 98 -6.74 10.40 14.43
N SER A 99 -7.06 11.67 14.44
CA SER A 99 -8.43 12.15 14.68
C SER A 99 -9.36 11.87 13.49
N ASP A 100 -8.82 11.72 12.28
CA ASP A 100 -9.59 11.49 11.06
C ASP A 100 -9.76 10.00 10.75
N ALA A 101 -9.15 9.17 11.52
CA ALA A 101 -9.20 7.73 11.30
C ALA A 101 -10.52 7.10 11.69
#